data_ed40aef65b11fc183c691c8a038a41b4
#
_entry.id   ed40aef65b11fc183c691c8a038a41b4
#
_cell.length_a   1.000
_cell.length_b   1.000
_cell.length_c   1.000
_cell.angle_alpha   90.00
_cell.angle_beta   90.00
_cell.angle_gamma   90.00
#
_symmetry.space_group_name_H-M   'P 1'
#
loop_
_entity.id
_entity.type
_entity.pdbx_description
1 polymer ?
#
loop_
_entity_poly.entity_id
_entity_poly.type
_entity_poly.pdbx_seq_one_letter_code
_entity_poly.pdbx_strand_id
1 'polypeptide(L)'
;MDAYNWYPKDPWGGTRPYRDFDNCFRTLYDACTELGDQPIMIAEFGTPEFEYEGQNKALWIQDAFDKIKNDYTRIKLFVWFQINKELDWRVNSSDAALLKFKEGIKDPYFSAMKGVK
;
A
#
# COMPACT_ATOMS: atom_id res chain seq x y z
N MET A 1 -7.95 -7.96 2.41
CA MET A 1 -8.37 -6.57 2.18
C MET A 1 -7.80 -6.07 0.87
N ASP A 2 -8.50 -5.18 0.16
CA ASP A 2 -8.04 -4.53 -1.06
C ASP A 2 -8.39 -3.05 -1.00
N ALA A 3 -7.48 -2.18 -1.33
CA ALA A 3 -7.77 -0.76 -1.48
C ALA A 3 -6.67 -0.04 -2.27
N TYR A 4 -7.03 1.13 -2.81
CA TYR A 4 -6.15 1.89 -3.69
C TYR A 4 -6.29 3.38 -3.45
N ASN A 5 -5.19 4.11 -3.67
CA ASN A 5 -5.24 5.53 -3.87
C ASN A 5 -5.41 5.81 -5.38
N TRP A 6 -6.57 6.29 -5.78
CA TRP A 6 -6.88 6.60 -7.20
C TRP A 6 -6.51 8.02 -7.60
N TYR A 7 -6.11 8.85 -6.66
CA TYR A 7 -5.82 10.26 -6.90
C TYR A 7 -4.76 10.46 -7.99
N PRO A 8 -4.86 11.46 -8.85
CA PRO A 8 -5.98 12.41 -8.93
C PRO A 8 -7.06 12.04 -9.95
N LYS A 9 -6.86 11.05 -10.77
CA LYS A 9 -7.74 10.77 -11.91
C LYS A 9 -8.48 9.46 -11.79
N ASP A 10 -9.78 9.57 -12.01
CA ASP A 10 -10.58 8.42 -12.36
C ASP A 10 -10.37 8.15 -13.87
N PRO A 11 -9.91 6.98 -14.30
CA PRO A 11 -9.70 6.69 -15.72
C PRO A 11 -10.99 6.68 -16.54
N TRP A 12 -12.13 6.64 -15.88
CA TRP A 12 -13.45 6.68 -16.55
C TRP A 12 -14.09 8.06 -16.51
N GLY A 13 -13.38 9.08 -16.02
CA GLY A 13 -13.82 10.46 -15.95
C GLY A 13 -13.90 10.99 -14.51
N GLY A 14 -13.71 12.31 -14.37
CA GLY A 14 -13.76 12.96 -13.07
C GLY A 14 -12.45 12.89 -12.29
N THR A 15 -12.54 13.23 -11.00
CA THR A 15 -11.42 13.27 -10.09
C THR A 15 -11.67 12.36 -8.90
N ARG A 16 -10.62 11.83 -8.31
CA ARG A 16 -10.66 11.04 -7.09
C ARG A 16 -9.96 11.76 -5.95
N PRO A 17 -10.47 11.69 -4.73
CA PRO A 17 -9.78 12.28 -3.58
C PRO A 17 -8.48 11.54 -3.28
N TYR A 18 -7.52 12.28 -2.73
CA TYR A 18 -6.32 11.68 -2.19
C TYR A 18 -6.66 10.79 -0.99
N ARG A 19 -6.03 9.62 -0.95
CA ARG A 19 -6.15 8.68 0.17
C ARG A 19 -4.77 8.18 0.56
N ASP A 20 -4.34 8.46 1.78
CA ASP A 20 -3.16 7.83 2.34
C ASP A 20 -3.46 6.36 2.71
N PHE A 21 -2.47 5.64 3.20
CA PHE A 21 -2.64 4.25 3.59
C PHE A 21 -3.75 4.08 4.63
N ASP A 22 -3.78 4.95 5.62
CA ASP A 22 -4.77 4.88 6.69
C ASP A 22 -6.19 5.12 6.18
N ASN A 23 -6.38 6.10 5.29
CA ASN A 23 -7.68 6.33 4.65
C ASN A 23 -8.15 5.13 3.83
N CYS A 24 -7.20 4.41 3.21
CA CYS A 24 -7.52 3.21 2.45
C CYS A 24 -7.95 2.04 3.33
N PHE A 25 -7.30 1.85 4.47
CA PHE A 25 -7.36 0.57 5.18
C PHE A 25 -7.95 0.61 6.59
N ARG A 26 -8.03 1.77 7.27
CA ARG A 26 -8.46 1.79 8.68
C ARG A 26 -9.81 1.11 8.90
N THR A 27 -10.83 1.49 8.14
CA THR A 27 -12.17 0.94 8.30
C THR A 27 -12.21 -0.55 7.99
N LEU A 28 -11.52 -0.98 6.92
CA LEU A 28 -11.43 -2.39 6.56
C LEU A 28 -10.71 -3.21 7.62
N TYR A 29 -9.62 -2.67 8.13
CA TYR A 29 -8.82 -3.33 9.16
C TYR A 29 -9.62 -3.52 10.45
N ASP A 30 -10.29 -2.49 10.91
CA ASP A 30 -11.13 -2.55 12.10
C ASP A 30 -12.24 -3.60 11.94
N ALA A 31 -12.91 -3.63 10.80
CA ALA A 31 -13.91 -4.63 10.50
C ALA A 31 -13.33 -6.07 10.54
N CYS A 32 -12.14 -6.26 9.93
CA CYS A 32 -11.49 -7.57 9.95
C CYS A 32 -11.08 -8.00 11.35
N THR A 33 -10.60 -7.07 12.20
CA THR A 33 -10.20 -7.39 13.57
C THR A 33 -11.39 -7.78 14.45
N GLU A 34 -12.57 -7.28 14.15
CA GLU A 34 -13.80 -7.66 14.86
C GLU A 34 -14.26 -9.09 14.54
N LEU A 35 -13.85 -9.63 13.39
CA LEU A 35 -14.25 -10.97 12.97
C LEU A 35 -13.49 -12.09 13.67
N GLY A 36 -12.39 -11.80 14.35
CA GLY A 36 -11.60 -12.81 15.04
C GLY A 36 -10.13 -12.41 15.15
N ASP A 37 -9.29 -13.39 15.54
CA ASP A 37 -7.87 -13.19 15.82
C ASP A 37 -6.95 -13.66 14.68
N GLN A 38 -7.50 -14.04 13.55
CA GLN A 38 -6.72 -14.55 12.42
C GLN A 38 -5.78 -13.48 11.87
N PRO A 39 -4.66 -13.90 11.27
CA PRO A 39 -3.80 -12.97 10.52
C PRO A 39 -4.58 -12.36 9.37
N ILE A 40 -4.23 -11.12 9.04
CA ILE A 40 -4.88 -10.36 7.97
C ILE A 40 -3.93 -10.25 6.79
N MET A 41 -4.49 -10.34 5.58
CA MET A 41 -3.76 -10.18 4.33
C MET A 41 -4.29 -8.99 3.55
N ILE A 42 -3.39 -8.20 2.98
CA ILE A 42 -3.74 -7.28 1.90
C ILE A 42 -3.51 -8.00 0.58
N ALA A 43 -4.58 -8.39 -0.09
CA ALA A 43 -4.50 -9.14 -1.34
C ALA A 43 -4.10 -8.25 -2.52
N GLU A 44 -4.52 -6.99 -2.50
CA GLU A 44 -4.14 -6.00 -3.50
C GLU A 44 -4.13 -4.61 -2.90
N PHE A 45 -3.09 -3.83 -3.23
CA PHE A 45 -3.08 -2.40 -2.95
C PHE A 45 -2.08 -1.68 -3.85
N GLY A 46 -2.25 -0.39 -3.98
CA GLY A 46 -1.35 0.41 -4.79
C GLY A 46 -1.77 1.86 -4.91
N THR A 47 -0.90 2.62 -5.54
CA THR A 47 -1.13 4.02 -5.93
C THR A 47 -0.37 4.28 -7.23
N PRO A 48 -0.91 5.12 -8.13
CA PRO A 48 -0.14 5.65 -9.24
C PRO A 48 0.83 6.74 -8.76
N GLU A 49 1.66 7.25 -9.65
CA GLU A 49 2.44 8.46 -9.38
C GLU A 49 1.48 9.64 -9.19
N PHE A 50 1.76 10.49 -8.20
CA PHE A 50 0.95 11.66 -7.89
C PHE A 50 1.75 12.69 -7.11
N GLU A 51 1.20 13.90 -7.02
CA GLU A 51 1.65 14.93 -6.09
C GLU A 51 0.44 15.55 -5.41
N TYR A 52 0.48 15.64 -4.10
CA TYR A 52 -0.59 16.22 -3.30
C TYR A 52 -0.02 16.78 -2.00
N GLU A 53 0.02 18.11 -1.87
CA GLU A 53 0.44 18.77 -0.63
C GLU A 53 1.73 18.20 -0.03
N GLY A 54 2.77 18.06 -0.86
CA GLY A 54 4.05 17.49 -0.44
C GLY A 54 4.10 15.97 -0.39
N GLN A 55 3.00 15.28 -0.64
CA GLN A 55 2.94 13.83 -0.73
C GLN A 55 3.15 13.36 -2.17
N ASN A 56 3.72 12.17 -2.33
CA ASN A 56 3.93 11.52 -3.62
C ASN A 56 3.94 10.00 -3.44
N LYS A 57 4.05 9.27 -4.54
CA LYS A 57 4.03 7.80 -4.51
C LYS A 57 5.13 7.21 -3.63
N ALA A 58 6.35 7.75 -3.70
CA ALA A 58 7.47 7.25 -2.90
C ALA A 58 7.18 7.37 -1.39
N LEU A 59 6.69 8.52 -0.96
CA LEU A 59 6.31 8.75 0.43
C LEU A 59 5.10 7.92 0.85
N TRP A 60 4.15 7.70 -0.06
CA TRP A 60 3.00 6.82 0.19
C TRP A 60 3.45 5.38 0.44
N ILE A 61 4.41 4.89 -0.34
CA ILE A 61 5.00 3.56 -0.16
C ILE A 61 5.70 3.46 1.19
N GLN A 62 6.52 4.47 1.54
CA GLN A 62 7.20 4.50 2.84
C GLN A 62 6.20 4.47 4.00
N ASP A 63 5.16 5.29 3.92
CA ASP A 63 4.11 5.35 4.93
C ASP A 63 3.38 4.00 5.07
N ALA A 64 3.12 3.33 3.95
CA ALA A 64 2.49 2.01 3.95
C ALA A 64 3.33 0.99 4.75
N PHE A 65 4.63 0.91 4.49
CA PHE A 65 5.52 0.01 5.23
C PHE A 65 5.56 0.35 6.71
N ASP A 66 5.69 1.63 7.06
CA ASP A 66 5.74 2.07 8.45
C ASP A 66 4.44 1.71 9.20
N LYS A 67 3.30 1.93 8.58
CA LYS A 67 2.00 1.62 9.18
C LYS A 67 1.73 0.13 9.30
N ILE A 68 2.06 -0.65 8.30
CA ILE A 68 1.93 -2.12 8.37
C ILE A 68 2.76 -2.66 9.53
N LYS A 69 3.98 -2.16 9.69
CA LYS A 69 4.86 -2.60 10.76
C LYS A 69 4.39 -2.17 12.16
N ASN A 70 3.97 -0.92 12.32
CA ASN A 70 3.80 -0.30 13.64
C ASN A 70 2.34 -0.23 14.10
N ASP A 71 1.39 -0.04 13.17
CA ASP A 71 0.00 0.22 13.52
C ASP A 71 -0.94 -0.93 13.12
N TYR A 72 -0.68 -1.58 12.00
CA TYR A 72 -1.51 -2.63 11.45
C TYR A 72 -0.87 -4.00 11.69
N THR A 73 -0.58 -4.28 12.94
CA THR A 73 0.30 -5.40 13.34
C THR A 73 -0.25 -6.79 13.06
N ARG A 74 -1.54 -6.92 12.77
CA ARG A 74 -2.14 -8.19 12.36
C ARG A 74 -2.02 -8.48 10.87
N ILE A 75 -1.57 -7.50 10.08
CA ILE A 75 -1.25 -7.74 8.67
C ILE A 75 0.06 -8.53 8.60
N LYS A 76 -0.02 -9.76 8.06
CA LYS A 76 1.13 -10.68 7.98
C LYS A 76 1.57 -10.95 6.55
N LEU A 77 0.81 -10.50 5.58
CA LEU A 77 1.09 -10.67 4.16
C LEU A 77 0.46 -9.52 3.39
N PHE A 78 1.18 -9.01 2.40
CA PHE A 78 0.61 -8.03 1.48
C PHE A 78 1.13 -8.28 0.06
N VAL A 79 0.34 -7.89 -0.92
CA VAL A 79 0.67 -7.99 -2.34
C VAL A 79 0.42 -6.64 -2.98
N TRP A 80 1.48 -6.07 -3.55
CA TRP A 80 1.36 -4.85 -4.34
C TRP A 80 0.77 -5.18 -5.71
N PHE A 81 -0.14 -4.33 -6.19
CA PHE A 81 -0.75 -4.48 -7.51
C PHE A 81 0.21 -4.00 -8.59
N GLN A 82 1.04 -4.91 -9.09
CA GLN A 82 2.19 -4.63 -9.95
C GLN A 82 1.79 -4.69 -11.43
N ILE A 83 0.94 -3.74 -11.86
CA ILE A 83 0.41 -3.73 -13.22
C ILE A 83 0.36 -2.31 -13.79
N ASN A 84 0.64 -2.19 -15.09
CA ASN A 84 0.39 -0.99 -15.86
C ASN A 84 -0.87 -1.23 -16.70
N LYS A 85 -1.99 -0.69 -16.26
CA LYS A 85 -3.30 -0.94 -16.84
C LYS A 85 -4.00 0.39 -17.10
N GLU A 86 -5.14 0.66 -16.44
CA GLU A 86 -5.81 1.95 -16.53
C GLU A 86 -4.96 3.10 -15.94
N LEU A 87 -4.12 2.78 -14.95
CA LEU A 87 -3.07 3.64 -14.40
C LEU A 87 -1.82 2.80 -14.24
N ASP A 88 -0.66 3.44 -14.09
CA ASP A 88 0.58 2.71 -13.79
C ASP A 88 0.71 2.49 -12.29
N TRP A 89 0.27 1.32 -11.85
CA TRP A 89 0.30 0.91 -10.45
C TRP A 89 1.66 0.40 -9.99
N ARG A 90 2.56 0.07 -10.90
CA ARG A 90 3.83 -0.62 -10.60
C ARG A 90 4.69 0.17 -9.62
N VAL A 91 5.39 -0.55 -8.73
CA VAL A 91 6.36 0.08 -7.80
C VAL A 91 7.53 0.70 -8.54
N ASN A 92 7.82 0.26 -9.76
CA ASN A 92 8.91 0.79 -10.59
C ASN A 92 8.44 1.81 -11.62
N SER A 93 7.31 2.49 -11.38
CA SER A 93 6.86 3.61 -12.21
C SER A 93 7.79 4.81 -12.13
N SER A 94 8.60 4.90 -11.08
CA SER A 94 9.71 5.85 -10.95
C SER A 94 10.83 5.23 -10.13
N ASP A 95 12.04 5.78 -10.26
CA ASP A 95 13.19 5.33 -9.45
C ASP A 95 12.94 5.59 -7.96
N ALA A 96 12.32 6.72 -7.62
CA ALA A 96 12.02 7.07 -6.25
C ALA A 96 11.04 6.08 -5.60
N ALA A 97 9.98 5.69 -6.32
CA ALA A 97 9.02 4.70 -5.84
C ALA A 97 9.68 3.34 -5.63
N LEU A 98 10.45 2.89 -6.61
CA LEU A 98 11.17 1.61 -6.52
C LEU A 98 12.16 1.58 -5.34
N LEU A 99 12.89 2.68 -5.13
CA LEU A 99 13.84 2.79 -4.02
C LEU A 99 13.11 2.61 -2.67
N LYS A 100 12.01 3.30 -2.47
CA LYS A 100 11.24 3.21 -1.22
C LYS A 100 10.66 1.81 -1.00
N PHE A 101 10.20 1.16 -2.06
CA PHE A 101 9.74 -0.22 -1.97
C PHE A 101 10.88 -1.17 -1.57
N LYS A 102 12.04 -1.04 -2.20
CA LYS A 102 13.23 -1.84 -1.87
C LYS A 102 13.70 -1.62 -0.45
N GLU A 103 13.73 -0.37 0.01
CA GLU A 103 14.07 -0.06 1.40
C GLU A 103 13.09 -0.71 2.39
N GLY A 104 11.79 -0.64 2.08
CA GLY A 104 10.75 -1.23 2.94
C GLY A 104 10.92 -2.74 3.09
N ILE A 105 11.09 -3.46 2.01
CA ILE A 105 11.22 -4.93 2.06
C ILE A 105 12.53 -5.42 2.69
N LYS A 106 13.53 -4.54 2.84
CA LYS A 106 14.77 -4.86 3.53
C LYS A 106 14.66 -4.80 5.05
N ASP A 107 13.63 -4.15 5.57
CA ASP A 107 13.40 -4.09 7.00
C ASP A 107 13.27 -5.53 7.55
N PRO A 108 13.98 -5.89 8.63
CA PRO A 108 13.90 -7.23 9.22
C PRO A 108 12.49 -7.70 9.54
N TYR A 109 11.59 -6.79 9.85
CA TYR A 109 10.19 -7.12 10.08
C TYR A 109 9.57 -7.85 8.88
N PHE A 110 9.81 -7.37 7.66
CA PHE A 110 9.29 -7.98 6.44
C PHE A 110 10.12 -9.16 5.97
N SER A 111 11.41 -9.16 6.26
CA SER A 111 12.31 -10.23 5.86
C SER A 111 12.23 -11.47 6.74
N ALA A 112 11.57 -11.39 7.90
CA ALA A 112 11.37 -12.54 8.80
C ALA A 112 10.61 -13.69 8.13
N MET A 113 9.92 -13.44 7.03
CA MET A 113 9.20 -14.46 6.27
C MET A 113 10.08 -15.30 5.35
N LYS A 114 11.37 -14.99 5.25
CA LYS A 114 12.31 -15.71 4.38
C LYS A 114 12.44 -17.19 4.70
N GLY A 115 12.21 -17.59 5.94
CA GLY A 115 12.25 -18.99 6.33
C GLY A 115 11.06 -19.79 5.84
N VAL A 116 10.03 -19.14 5.35
CA VAL A 116 8.80 -19.78 4.86
C VAL A 116 8.96 -20.02 3.37
N LYS A 117 9.45 -21.13 3.02
CA LYS A 117 9.71 -21.47 1.60
C LYS A 117 8.99 -22.74 1.20
#